data_68e0f80a5d20741b499f3f239b69935f
#
_entry.id   68e0f80a5d20741b499f3f239b69935f
#
_cell.length_a   1.000
_cell.length_b   1.000
_cell.length_c   1.000
_cell.angle_alpha   90.00
_cell.angle_beta   90.00
_cell.angle_gamma   90.00
#
_symmetry.space_group_name_H-M   'P 1'
#
loop_
_entity.id
_entity.type
_entity.pdbx_description
1 polymer ?
#
loop_
_entity_poly.entity_id
_entity_poly.type
_entity_poly.pdbx_seq_one_letter_code
_entity_poly.pdbx_strand_id
1 'polypeptide(L)'
;MNSEIELFKKNKKGSDKWVKLICGASNEDIVAIEDLSAIYSAAGVDYIDVAADESIVEAARNGIKWAKKLYGASPGLMISISDGKDIHFRKAKFDPLKCPSNCPRPCERICPTFAIDYSGVKENKCYGCGRCINSCPLNLISEYEYKLSNNDLPKTLQTIKPDAVEIHTEINRLDSFIQVANILKTSGIEFKKISVSCGLNQSQKGPKDLLKALWDRYEILVEHNVPLIWQLDGRPMSGDLAPSTGKDTVKLWNNIGSHLPPGLIQLAGGTNEKTHEFLKINNFPDGIAFGSSARKIMQPLIEDANKNNKKLYEYPEKMDLAIKKAQKLLNPWKIS
;
A
#
# COMPACT_ATOMS: atom_id res chain seq x y z
N MET A 1 -27.04 -0.15 -10.92
CA MET A 1 -25.97 -0.25 -9.91
C MET A 1 -25.81 -1.64 -9.32
N ASN A 2 -26.84 -2.30 -8.77
CA ASN A 2 -26.73 -3.71 -8.33
C ASN A 2 -26.43 -4.68 -9.48
N SER A 3 -26.94 -4.42 -10.68
CA SER A 3 -26.74 -5.28 -11.86
C SER A 3 -25.29 -5.27 -12.39
N GLU A 4 -24.57 -4.16 -12.30
CA GLU A 4 -23.18 -4.09 -12.75
C GLU A 4 -22.21 -4.70 -11.74
N ILE A 5 -22.50 -4.57 -10.44
CA ILE A 5 -21.75 -5.26 -9.38
C ILE A 5 -21.98 -6.78 -9.45
N GLU A 6 -23.21 -7.21 -9.75
CA GLU A 6 -23.52 -8.61 -10.01
C GLU A 6 -22.91 -9.10 -11.35
N LEU A 7 -22.89 -8.26 -12.40
CA LEU A 7 -22.19 -8.58 -13.65
C LEU A 7 -20.68 -8.69 -13.45
N PHE A 8 -20.07 -7.82 -12.63
CA PHE A 8 -18.66 -7.89 -12.29
C PHE A 8 -18.32 -9.16 -11.48
N LYS A 9 -19.23 -9.58 -10.58
CA LYS A 9 -19.12 -10.85 -9.85
C LYS A 9 -19.38 -12.07 -10.75
N LYS A 10 -20.30 -11.98 -11.73
CA LYS A 10 -20.63 -13.07 -12.67
C LYS A 10 -19.60 -13.28 -13.78
N ASN A 11 -18.89 -12.24 -14.21
CA ASN A 11 -17.89 -12.36 -15.27
C ASN A 11 -16.52 -12.88 -14.79
N LYS A 12 -16.28 -13.02 -13.48
CA LYS A 12 -15.17 -13.79 -12.94
C LYS A 12 -15.54 -15.27 -12.85
N LYS A 13 -15.50 -15.96 -13.98
CA LYS A 13 -15.42 -17.42 -14.00
C LYS A 13 -14.09 -17.84 -13.38
N GLY A 14 -14.16 -18.45 -12.19
CA GLY A 14 -12.99 -19.05 -11.53
C GLY A 14 -12.15 -18.06 -10.71
N SER A 15 -11.68 -18.50 -9.66
CA SER A 15 -10.78 -18.16 -8.58
C SER A 15 -9.77 -16.99 -8.70
N ASP A 16 -9.66 -16.25 -9.79
CA ASP A 16 -8.68 -15.16 -9.96
C ASP A 16 -9.05 -13.96 -9.12
N LYS A 17 -8.29 -13.74 -8.04
CA LYS A 17 -8.53 -12.69 -7.07
C LYS A 17 -7.75 -11.43 -7.44
N TRP A 18 -8.32 -10.29 -7.05
CA TRP A 18 -7.67 -9.01 -7.14
C TRP A 18 -6.40 -8.95 -6.28
N VAL A 19 -5.27 -8.51 -6.84
CA VAL A 19 -4.02 -8.32 -6.10
C VAL A 19 -3.45 -6.93 -6.34
N LYS A 20 -3.16 -6.21 -5.25
CA LYS A 20 -2.54 -4.89 -5.27
C LYS A 20 -1.13 -4.95 -4.67
N LEU A 21 -0.17 -4.31 -5.33
CA LEU A 21 1.12 -3.97 -4.73
C LEU A 21 0.99 -2.62 -4.01
N ILE A 22 1.41 -2.54 -2.75
CA ILE A 22 1.57 -1.28 -2.01
C ILE A 22 3.06 -0.95 -1.93
N CYS A 23 3.48 0.10 -2.64
CA CYS A 23 4.86 0.59 -2.58
C CYS A 23 5.15 1.44 -1.35
N GLY A 24 4.11 2.00 -0.74
CA GLY A 24 4.16 2.82 0.47
C GLY A 24 3.78 4.28 0.21
N ALA A 25 2.85 4.78 1.01
CA ALA A 25 2.23 6.10 0.85
C ALA A 25 3.19 7.30 1.08
N SER A 26 4.36 7.04 1.68
CA SER A 26 5.44 8.02 1.89
C SER A 26 6.80 7.52 1.39
N ASN A 27 6.81 6.52 0.52
CA ASN A 27 8.05 6.00 -0.08
C ASN A 27 8.40 6.80 -1.34
N GLU A 28 9.58 7.40 -1.36
CA GLU A 28 10.09 8.24 -2.45
C GLU A 28 11.41 7.71 -3.06
N ASP A 29 11.71 6.44 -2.83
CA ASP A 29 12.84 5.79 -3.51
C ASP A 29 12.46 5.48 -4.97
N ILE A 30 12.68 6.46 -5.85
CA ILE A 30 12.33 6.43 -7.28
C ILE A 30 12.82 5.15 -7.95
N VAL A 31 14.07 4.76 -7.67
CA VAL A 31 14.68 3.58 -8.31
C VAL A 31 13.99 2.31 -7.85
N ALA A 32 13.77 2.17 -6.55
CA ALA A 32 13.06 1.01 -6.00
C ALA A 32 11.60 0.95 -6.45
N ILE A 33 10.91 2.10 -6.57
CA ILE A 33 9.52 2.16 -7.06
C ILE A 33 9.43 1.72 -8.52
N GLU A 34 10.35 2.17 -9.38
CA GLU A 34 10.37 1.76 -10.78
C GLU A 34 10.61 0.25 -10.94
N ASP A 35 11.61 -0.30 -10.24
CA ASP A 35 11.89 -1.74 -10.25
C ASP A 35 10.74 -2.57 -9.67
N LEU A 36 10.18 -2.19 -8.51
CA LEU A 36 9.02 -2.86 -7.92
C LEU A 36 7.83 -2.88 -8.89
N SER A 37 7.57 -1.74 -9.54
CA SER A 37 6.47 -1.60 -10.49
C SER A 37 6.69 -2.49 -11.71
N ALA A 38 7.91 -2.58 -12.24
CA ALA A 38 8.24 -3.46 -13.35
C ALA A 38 8.05 -4.95 -12.96
N ILE A 39 8.62 -5.36 -11.83
CA ILE A 39 8.59 -6.75 -11.36
C ILE A 39 7.15 -7.22 -11.10
N TYR A 40 6.40 -6.46 -10.30
CA TYR A 40 5.05 -6.89 -9.89
C TYR A 40 4.02 -6.74 -11.02
N SER A 41 4.21 -5.80 -11.96
CA SER A 41 3.43 -5.78 -13.20
C SER A 41 3.63 -7.05 -14.00
N ALA A 42 4.89 -7.43 -14.26
CA ALA A 42 5.21 -8.66 -14.99
C ALA A 42 4.74 -9.93 -14.24
N ALA A 43 4.67 -9.88 -12.92
CA ALA A 43 4.15 -10.98 -12.09
C ALA A 43 2.61 -11.07 -12.06
N GLY A 44 1.88 -10.03 -12.51
CA GLY A 44 0.43 -10.09 -12.70
C GLY A 44 -0.41 -9.42 -11.62
N VAL A 45 0.08 -8.36 -10.93
CA VAL A 45 -0.79 -7.54 -10.06
C VAL A 45 -1.83 -6.76 -10.87
N ASP A 46 -2.97 -6.46 -10.25
CA ASP A 46 -4.03 -5.67 -10.88
C ASP A 46 -3.83 -4.16 -10.71
N TYR A 47 -3.24 -3.75 -9.59
CA TYR A 47 -2.92 -2.34 -9.30
C TYR A 47 -1.59 -2.19 -8.58
N ILE A 48 -0.97 -1.03 -8.82
CA ILE A 48 0.21 -0.56 -8.10
C ILE A 48 -0.17 0.72 -7.40
N ASP A 49 0.01 0.73 -6.07
CA ASP A 49 -0.32 1.84 -5.20
C ASP A 49 0.96 2.52 -4.70
N VAL A 50 1.05 3.82 -4.93
CA VAL A 50 2.25 4.64 -4.67
C VAL A 50 1.88 5.94 -3.94
N ALA A 51 2.89 6.65 -3.47
CA ALA A 51 2.73 7.99 -2.92
C ALA A 51 2.14 8.97 -3.96
N ALA A 52 1.36 9.94 -3.50
CA ALA A 52 0.77 10.98 -4.34
C ALA A 52 1.80 12.08 -4.68
N ASP A 53 2.85 11.68 -5.40
CA ASP A 53 3.95 12.53 -5.87
C ASP A 53 4.21 12.27 -7.34
N GLU A 54 4.47 13.36 -8.12
CA GLU A 54 4.66 13.28 -9.58
C GLU A 54 5.84 12.40 -9.98
N SER A 55 6.98 12.55 -9.30
CA SER A 55 8.20 11.80 -9.62
C SER A 55 8.05 10.31 -9.32
N ILE A 56 7.34 10.00 -8.23
CA ILE A 56 7.05 8.62 -7.82
C ILE A 56 6.08 7.96 -8.79
N VAL A 57 5.05 8.70 -9.20
CA VAL A 57 4.08 8.21 -10.21
C VAL A 57 4.74 8.00 -11.57
N GLU A 58 5.64 8.89 -11.97
CA GLU A 58 6.39 8.72 -13.22
C GLU A 58 7.29 7.47 -13.16
N ALA A 59 8.01 7.25 -12.06
CA ALA A 59 8.81 6.05 -11.86
C ALA A 59 7.94 4.78 -11.94
N ALA A 60 6.79 4.76 -11.27
CA ALA A 60 5.87 3.62 -11.35
C ALA A 60 5.38 3.38 -12.79
N ARG A 61 5.02 4.44 -13.52
CA ARG A 61 4.61 4.35 -14.92
C ARG A 61 5.71 3.81 -15.83
N ASN A 62 6.96 4.19 -15.59
CA ASN A 62 8.10 3.68 -16.35
C ASN A 62 8.25 2.16 -16.15
N GLY A 63 8.16 1.67 -14.90
CA GLY A 63 8.16 0.25 -14.61
C GLY A 63 7.00 -0.51 -15.25
N ILE A 64 5.77 0.04 -15.16
CA ILE A 64 4.57 -0.52 -15.81
C ILE A 64 4.75 -0.57 -17.34
N LYS A 65 5.26 0.51 -17.92
CA LYS A 65 5.50 0.60 -19.40
C LYS A 65 6.51 -0.44 -19.86
N TRP A 66 7.57 -0.66 -19.07
CA TRP A 66 8.54 -1.71 -19.34
C TRP A 66 7.88 -3.10 -19.33
N ALA A 67 7.11 -3.42 -18.28
CA ALA A 67 6.40 -4.69 -18.17
C ALA A 67 5.35 -4.89 -19.27
N LYS A 68 4.64 -3.83 -19.65
CA LYS A 68 3.69 -3.86 -20.76
C LYS A 68 4.36 -4.24 -22.08
N LYS A 69 5.54 -3.68 -22.36
CA LYS A 69 6.29 -3.96 -23.59
C LYS A 69 6.73 -5.41 -23.71
N LEU A 70 7.16 -6.04 -22.60
CA LEU A 70 7.77 -7.37 -22.63
C LEU A 70 6.79 -8.49 -22.26
N TYR A 71 5.81 -8.21 -21.38
CA TYR A 71 4.90 -9.21 -20.80
C TYR A 71 3.43 -8.93 -21.10
N GLY A 72 3.11 -7.82 -21.80
CA GLY A 72 1.71 -7.42 -22.05
C GLY A 72 0.98 -6.92 -20.81
N ALA A 73 1.65 -6.83 -19.65
CA ALA A 73 1.05 -6.49 -18.36
C ALA A 73 0.74 -4.98 -18.27
N SER A 74 -0.45 -4.64 -17.80
CA SER A 74 -0.89 -3.24 -17.69
C SER A 74 -1.77 -3.05 -16.44
N PRO A 75 -1.21 -3.16 -15.22
CA PRO A 75 -1.94 -2.86 -14.00
C PRO A 75 -2.38 -1.40 -13.98
N GLY A 76 -3.47 -1.11 -13.23
CA GLY A 76 -3.85 0.26 -12.95
C GLY A 76 -2.88 0.93 -11.97
N LEU A 77 -2.77 2.24 -12.04
CA LEU A 77 -2.01 3.05 -11.11
C LEU A 77 -2.94 3.69 -10.07
N MET A 78 -2.70 3.41 -8.80
CA MET A 78 -3.38 3.99 -7.65
C MET A 78 -2.43 4.91 -6.90
N ILE A 79 -2.95 5.99 -6.35
CA ILE A 79 -2.23 6.83 -5.41
C ILE A 79 -2.89 6.78 -4.03
N SER A 80 -2.09 6.84 -2.98
CA SER A 80 -2.56 6.91 -1.59
C SER A 80 -2.61 8.35 -1.10
N ILE A 81 -3.74 8.72 -0.48
CA ILE A 81 -3.94 10.00 0.21
C ILE A 81 -4.52 9.74 1.60
N SER A 82 -4.50 10.73 2.49
CA SER A 82 -5.07 10.61 3.83
C SER A 82 -5.97 11.78 4.17
N ASP A 83 -7.08 11.50 4.83
CA ASP A 83 -8.01 12.51 5.34
C ASP A 83 -7.55 13.16 6.67
N GLY A 84 -6.46 12.66 7.27
CA GLY A 84 -5.94 13.18 8.53
C GLY A 84 -4.56 12.62 8.87
N LYS A 85 -4.16 12.76 10.12
CA LYS A 85 -2.88 12.19 10.61
C LYS A 85 -2.93 10.66 10.53
N ASP A 86 -1.97 10.08 9.82
CA ASP A 86 -1.92 8.63 9.61
C ASP A 86 -0.48 8.11 9.63
N ILE A 87 -0.29 6.92 10.19
CA ILE A 87 1.04 6.31 10.35
C ILE A 87 1.71 5.94 9.03
N HIS A 88 0.95 5.82 7.94
CA HIS A 88 1.48 5.55 6.61
C HIS A 88 2.06 6.82 5.94
N PHE A 89 1.71 7.99 6.48
CA PHE A 89 2.11 9.31 5.98
C PHE A 89 3.01 10.01 6.99
N ARG A 90 4.11 9.35 7.37
CA ARG A 90 5.12 9.88 8.29
C ARG A 90 6.51 9.48 7.85
N LYS A 91 7.50 10.23 8.33
CA LYS A 91 8.93 9.88 8.20
C LYS A 91 9.62 10.00 9.53
N ALA A 92 10.67 9.23 9.72
CA ALA A 92 11.53 9.35 10.89
C ALA A 92 12.54 10.50 10.70
N LYS A 93 12.93 11.13 11.82
CA LYS A 93 14.02 12.11 11.85
C LYS A 93 14.77 12.03 13.17
N PHE A 94 16.06 12.36 13.15
CA PHE A 94 16.86 12.63 14.33
C PHE A 94 18.05 13.51 13.94
N ASP A 95 18.62 14.17 14.95
CA ASP A 95 19.86 14.94 14.82
C ASP A 95 21.06 13.98 15.00
N PRO A 96 21.86 13.71 13.96
CA PRO A 96 22.98 12.79 14.05
C PRO A 96 24.09 13.27 14.99
N LEU A 97 24.20 14.59 15.23
CA LEU A 97 25.19 15.15 16.16
C LEU A 97 24.92 14.78 17.62
N LYS A 98 23.67 14.43 17.95
CA LYS A 98 23.29 13.94 19.28
C LYS A 98 23.55 12.46 19.49
N CYS A 99 23.90 11.72 18.41
CA CYS A 99 24.15 10.30 18.49
C CYS A 99 25.61 10.05 18.90
N PRO A 100 25.87 9.36 20.03
CA PRO A 100 27.23 9.07 20.46
C PRO A 100 27.99 8.23 19.44
N SER A 101 29.28 8.51 19.27
CA SER A 101 30.15 7.79 18.30
C SER A 101 30.27 6.30 18.61
N ASN A 102 30.14 5.90 19.87
CA ASN A 102 30.16 4.50 20.33
C ASN A 102 28.80 3.81 20.32
N CYS A 103 27.75 4.42 19.83
CA CYS A 103 26.43 3.80 19.73
C CYS A 103 26.45 2.61 18.76
N PRO A 104 25.95 1.41 19.16
CA PRO A 104 25.89 0.24 18.29
C PRO A 104 24.87 0.35 17.15
N ARG A 105 24.15 1.46 17.03
CA ARG A 105 23.18 1.81 15.99
C ARG A 105 22.14 0.72 15.68
N PRO A 106 21.36 0.29 16.66
CA PRO A 106 20.30 -0.69 16.41
C PRO A 106 19.26 -0.19 15.41
N CYS A 107 19.03 1.14 15.33
CA CYS A 107 18.15 1.78 14.38
C CYS A 107 18.56 1.56 12.92
N GLU A 108 19.86 1.58 12.61
CA GLU A 108 20.40 1.28 11.27
C GLU A 108 20.14 -0.17 10.89
N ARG A 109 20.45 -1.10 11.81
CA ARG A 109 20.29 -2.55 11.58
C ARG A 109 18.84 -2.99 11.41
N ILE A 110 17.89 -2.32 12.09
CA ILE A 110 16.47 -2.67 12.01
C ILE A 110 15.75 -2.01 10.84
N CYS A 111 16.38 -1.02 10.18
CA CYS A 111 15.78 -0.29 9.09
C CYS A 111 15.62 -1.17 7.84
N PRO A 112 14.39 -1.47 7.37
CA PRO A 112 14.19 -2.41 6.28
C PRO A 112 14.53 -1.85 4.90
N THR A 113 14.79 -0.54 4.79
CA THR A 113 15.15 0.14 3.54
C THR A 113 16.53 0.79 3.60
N PHE A 114 17.31 0.52 4.66
CA PHE A 114 18.62 1.14 4.89
C PHE A 114 18.58 2.68 4.79
N ALA A 115 17.46 3.25 5.23
CA ALA A 115 17.26 4.69 5.24
C ALA A 115 18.03 5.41 6.35
N ILE A 116 18.69 4.70 7.25
CA ILE A 116 19.38 5.27 8.41
C ILE A 116 20.86 4.92 8.34
N ASP A 117 21.71 5.94 8.49
CA ASP A 117 23.15 5.78 8.66
C ASP A 117 23.70 6.82 9.65
N TYR A 118 25.03 7.00 9.67
CA TYR A 118 25.71 7.96 10.54
C TYR A 118 25.35 9.43 10.20
N SER A 119 24.86 9.71 9.00
CA SER A 119 24.46 11.06 8.57
C SER A 119 23.02 11.42 8.92
N GLY A 120 22.23 10.45 9.44
CA GLY A 120 20.83 10.67 9.79
C GLY A 120 19.87 9.76 9.06
N VAL A 121 18.70 10.27 8.73
CA VAL A 121 17.68 9.56 7.96
C VAL A 121 17.68 10.04 6.52
N LYS A 122 17.84 9.12 5.57
CA LYS A 122 17.63 9.38 4.13
C LYS A 122 16.12 9.42 3.88
N GLU A 123 15.59 10.61 3.75
CA GLU A 123 14.16 10.87 3.72
C GLU A 123 13.45 10.13 2.58
N ASN A 124 14.03 10.14 1.37
CA ASN A 124 13.49 9.46 0.20
C ASN A 124 13.35 7.94 0.37
N LYS A 125 14.20 7.31 1.20
CA LYS A 125 14.14 5.88 1.50
C LYS A 125 13.24 5.54 2.69
N CYS A 126 12.91 6.52 3.53
CA CYS A 126 12.09 6.31 4.72
C CYS A 126 10.61 6.27 4.34
N TYR A 127 9.96 5.10 4.50
CA TYR A 127 8.50 4.96 4.33
C TYR A 127 7.74 4.91 5.67
N GLY A 128 8.32 5.42 6.75
CA GLY A 128 7.64 5.67 8.01
C GLY A 128 7.23 4.44 8.84
N CYS A 129 7.88 3.28 8.69
CA CYS A 129 7.52 2.06 9.43
C CYS A 129 7.65 2.17 10.96
N GLY A 130 8.39 3.15 11.48
CA GLY A 130 8.53 3.44 12.91
C GLY A 130 9.44 2.50 13.72
N ARG A 131 10.02 1.46 13.11
CA ARG A 131 10.87 0.47 13.82
C ARG A 131 12.05 1.10 14.54
N CYS A 132 12.68 2.11 13.92
CA CYS A 132 13.85 2.79 14.47
C CYS A 132 13.54 3.60 15.73
N ILE A 133 12.31 4.10 15.88
CA ILE A 133 11.90 4.91 17.02
C ILE A 133 12.08 4.13 18.31
N ASN A 134 11.44 2.96 18.39
CA ASN A 134 11.49 2.09 19.58
C ASN A 134 12.85 1.39 19.77
N SER A 135 13.68 1.32 18.73
CA SER A 135 15.00 0.69 18.82
C SER A 135 16.09 1.62 19.31
N CYS A 136 15.85 2.94 19.34
CA CYS A 136 16.84 3.90 19.79
C CYS A 136 16.94 3.92 21.32
N PRO A 137 18.06 3.48 21.93
CA PRO A 137 18.18 3.43 23.39
C PRO A 137 18.22 4.81 24.05
N LEU A 138 18.44 5.87 23.26
CA LEU A 138 18.52 7.26 23.72
C LEU A 138 17.26 8.07 23.36
N ASN A 139 16.25 7.43 22.76
CA ASN A 139 15.01 8.09 22.32
C ASN A 139 15.24 9.35 21.44
N LEU A 140 16.31 9.37 20.65
CA LEU A 140 16.65 10.50 19.79
C LEU A 140 15.79 10.57 18.52
N ILE A 141 15.20 9.43 18.11
CA ILE A 141 14.46 9.34 16.86
C ILE A 141 13.00 9.68 17.10
N SER A 142 12.52 10.67 16.37
CA SER A 142 11.11 11.07 16.34
C SER A 142 10.52 10.89 14.94
N GLU A 143 9.22 11.07 14.81
CA GLU A 143 8.52 11.07 13.52
C GLU A 143 7.93 12.46 13.24
N TYR A 144 7.66 12.73 11.97
CA TYR A 144 6.89 13.88 11.55
C TYR A 144 5.91 13.47 10.46
N GLU A 145 4.80 14.19 10.36
CA GLU A 145 3.77 13.96 9.36
C GLU A 145 4.30 14.33 7.97
N TYR A 146 4.03 13.47 7.01
CA TYR A 146 4.43 13.62 5.62
C TYR A 146 3.27 13.23 4.71
N LYS A 147 2.35 14.15 4.49
CA LYS A 147 1.17 13.95 3.64
C LYS A 147 0.93 15.15 2.73
N LEU A 148 0.28 14.89 1.60
CA LEU A 148 -0.24 15.93 0.71
C LEU A 148 -1.35 16.72 1.41
N SER A 149 -1.30 18.04 1.34
CA SER A 149 -2.34 18.89 1.90
C SER A 149 -3.62 18.87 1.04
N ASN A 150 -4.77 19.11 1.66
CA ASN A 150 -6.04 19.24 0.94
C ASN A 150 -6.02 20.38 -0.10
N ASN A 151 -5.21 21.42 0.14
CA ASN A 151 -5.08 22.56 -0.79
C ASN A 151 -4.29 22.19 -2.05
N ASP A 152 -3.30 21.32 -1.93
CA ASP A 152 -2.45 20.89 -3.03
C ASP A 152 -3.05 19.69 -3.79
N LEU A 153 -3.94 18.93 -3.14
CA LEU A 153 -4.52 17.71 -3.70
C LEU A 153 -5.19 17.93 -5.08
N PRO A 154 -6.01 18.97 -5.33
CA PRO A 154 -6.62 19.18 -6.65
C PRO A 154 -5.58 19.35 -7.75
N LYS A 155 -4.55 20.15 -7.51
CA LYS A 155 -3.47 20.38 -8.49
C LYS A 155 -2.70 19.08 -8.75
N THR A 156 -2.34 18.35 -7.72
CA THR A 156 -1.64 17.08 -7.82
C THR A 156 -2.44 16.05 -8.62
N LEU A 157 -3.75 15.91 -8.36
CA LEU A 157 -4.63 15.03 -9.12
C LEU A 157 -4.66 15.39 -10.61
N GLN A 158 -4.75 16.68 -10.94
CA GLN A 158 -4.75 17.14 -12.34
C GLN A 158 -3.43 16.85 -13.07
N THR A 159 -2.31 16.93 -12.36
CA THR A 159 -0.99 16.62 -12.91
C THR A 159 -0.79 15.11 -13.06
N ILE A 160 -1.08 14.36 -12.01
CA ILE A 160 -0.83 12.91 -11.97
C ILE A 160 -1.84 12.13 -12.81
N LYS A 161 -3.13 12.47 -12.77
CA LYS A 161 -4.23 11.73 -13.41
C LYS A 161 -4.14 10.23 -13.15
N PRO A 162 -4.29 9.79 -11.89
CA PRO A 162 -4.20 8.37 -11.54
C PRO A 162 -5.44 7.61 -12.03
N ASP A 163 -5.30 6.28 -12.24
CA ASP A 163 -6.46 5.41 -12.53
C ASP A 163 -7.37 5.23 -11.32
N ALA A 164 -6.81 5.28 -10.11
CA ALA A 164 -7.54 5.08 -8.87
C ALA A 164 -6.90 5.85 -7.71
N VAL A 165 -7.66 6.01 -6.64
CA VAL A 165 -7.20 6.64 -5.40
C VAL A 165 -7.53 5.75 -4.20
N GLU A 166 -6.62 5.66 -3.24
CA GLU A 166 -6.87 5.09 -1.92
C GLU A 166 -6.91 6.19 -0.87
N ILE A 167 -8.01 6.24 -0.13
CA ILE A 167 -8.21 7.18 0.98
C ILE A 167 -7.90 6.42 2.28
N HIS A 168 -6.83 6.78 2.94
CA HIS A 168 -6.54 6.34 4.31
C HIS A 168 -7.36 7.14 5.30
N THR A 169 -8.16 6.46 6.11
CA THR A 169 -9.07 7.07 7.08
C THR A 169 -9.09 6.28 8.39
N GLU A 170 -9.67 6.88 9.41
CA GLU A 170 -9.95 6.25 10.71
C GLU A 170 -11.42 6.41 11.09
N ILE A 171 -11.90 5.57 11.99
CA ILE A 171 -13.31 5.50 12.41
C ILE A 171 -13.87 6.89 12.80
N ASN A 172 -13.06 7.74 13.44
CA ASN A 172 -13.50 9.04 14.00
C ASN A 172 -13.36 10.21 13.03
N ARG A 173 -12.97 10.02 11.77
CA ARG A 173 -12.60 11.09 10.82
C ARG A 173 -13.64 11.30 9.72
N LEU A 174 -14.94 11.25 10.05
CA LEU A 174 -15.99 11.38 9.05
C LEU A 174 -15.98 12.76 8.36
N ASP A 175 -15.84 13.86 9.12
CA ASP A 175 -15.88 15.21 8.54
C ASP A 175 -14.69 15.47 7.60
N SER A 176 -13.50 15.06 7.97
CA SER A 176 -12.32 15.18 7.11
C SER A 176 -12.39 14.24 5.91
N PHE A 177 -13.01 13.06 6.05
CA PHE A 177 -13.30 12.18 4.94
C PHE A 177 -14.23 12.81 3.91
N ILE A 178 -15.31 13.48 4.37
CA ILE A 178 -16.24 14.24 3.51
C ILE A 178 -15.49 15.31 2.71
N GLN A 179 -14.58 16.04 3.35
CA GLN A 179 -13.78 17.06 2.65
C GLN A 179 -12.95 16.46 1.51
N VAL A 180 -12.23 15.36 1.78
CA VAL A 180 -11.43 14.66 0.77
C VAL A 180 -12.32 14.10 -0.34
N ALA A 181 -13.45 13.46 0.00
CA ALA A 181 -14.40 12.94 -0.97
C ALA A 181 -14.92 14.05 -1.90
N ASN A 182 -15.26 15.21 -1.36
CA ASN A 182 -15.68 16.37 -2.15
C ASN A 182 -14.58 16.88 -3.11
N ILE A 183 -13.32 16.91 -2.65
CA ILE A 183 -12.18 17.26 -3.52
C ILE A 183 -12.07 16.26 -4.67
N LEU A 184 -12.18 14.97 -4.41
CA LEU A 184 -12.16 13.95 -5.46
C LEU A 184 -13.30 14.12 -6.45
N LYS A 185 -14.54 14.37 -5.97
CA LYS A 185 -15.74 14.58 -6.78
C LYS A 185 -15.60 15.78 -7.71
N THR A 186 -15.00 16.86 -7.22
CA THR A 186 -14.83 18.12 -7.97
C THR A 186 -13.52 18.19 -8.75
N SER A 187 -12.64 17.20 -8.64
CA SER A 187 -11.33 17.19 -9.31
C SER A 187 -11.40 17.11 -10.83
N GLY A 188 -12.52 16.66 -11.39
CA GLY A 188 -12.66 16.40 -12.84
C GLY A 188 -11.86 15.17 -13.33
N ILE A 189 -11.36 14.34 -12.41
CA ILE A 189 -10.67 13.09 -12.75
C ILE A 189 -11.67 11.94 -12.78
N GLU A 190 -11.66 11.17 -13.86
CA GLU A 190 -12.45 9.94 -13.98
C GLU A 190 -11.71 8.77 -13.34
N PHE A 191 -11.95 8.54 -12.06
CA PHE A 191 -11.37 7.41 -11.36
C PHE A 191 -12.03 6.10 -11.79
N LYS A 192 -11.23 5.09 -12.11
CA LYS A 192 -11.72 3.72 -12.37
C LYS A 192 -12.14 3.03 -11.07
N LYS A 193 -11.55 3.41 -9.92
CA LYS A 193 -11.86 2.90 -8.59
C LYS A 193 -11.51 3.89 -7.50
N ILE A 194 -12.27 3.84 -6.40
CA ILE A 194 -11.92 4.51 -5.14
C ILE A 194 -11.77 3.42 -4.07
N SER A 195 -10.63 3.38 -3.42
CA SER A 195 -10.33 2.48 -2.30
C SER A 195 -10.41 3.24 -0.98
N VAL A 196 -10.97 2.62 0.04
CA VAL A 196 -10.99 3.14 1.41
C VAL A 196 -10.21 2.19 2.30
N SER A 197 -9.09 2.65 2.82
CA SER A 197 -8.21 1.94 3.75
C SER A 197 -8.58 2.33 5.17
N CYS A 198 -9.10 1.36 5.94
CA CYS A 198 -9.51 1.58 7.32
C CYS A 198 -9.33 0.29 8.15
N GLY A 199 -8.93 0.46 9.41
CA GLY A 199 -8.72 -0.64 10.33
C GLY A 199 -9.07 -0.26 11.77
N LEU A 200 -8.78 -1.18 12.71
CA LEU A 200 -9.02 -0.98 14.15
C LEU A 200 -7.84 -0.30 14.87
N ASN A 201 -6.93 0.29 14.15
CA ASN A 201 -5.52 0.47 14.47
C ASN A 201 -5.17 1.25 15.73
N GLN A 202 -5.95 2.18 16.19
CA GLN A 202 -5.57 3.03 17.33
C GLN A 202 -6.74 3.45 18.21
N SER A 203 -7.94 3.05 17.86
CA SER A 203 -9.12 3.36 18.65
C SER A 203 -9.45 2.21 19.60
N GLN A 204 -9.95 2.53 20.76
CA GLN A 204 -10.59 1.54 21.67
C GLN A 204 -11.92 1.02 21.07
N LYS A 205 -12.12 1.21 19.77
CA LYS A 205 -13.29 0.85 18.98
C LYS A 205 -13.22 -0.59 18.52
N GLY A 206 -14.39 -1.20 18.37
CA GLY A 206 -14.49 -2.60 17.95
C GLY A 206 -14.86 -2.77 16.46
N PRO A 207 -14.97 -4.04 16.01
CA PRO A 207 -15.37 -4.34 14.63
C PRO A 207 -16.73 -3.76 14.23
N LYS A 208 -17.66 -3.59 15.16
CA LYS A 208 -18.98 -2.98 14.91
C LYS A 208 -18.86 -1.48 14.59
N ASP A 209 -17.97 -0.77 15.29
CA ASP A 209 -17.74 0.65 15.05
C ASP A 209 -17.07 0.87 13.69
N LEU A 210 -16.12 -0.01 13.33
CA LEU A 210 -15.51 0.00 12.01
C LEU A 210 -16.55 -0.24 10.91
N LEU A 211 -17.41 -1.24 11.10
CA LEU A 211 -18.48 -1.54 10.14
C LEU A 211 -19.40 -0.33 9.94
N LYS A 212 -19.85 0.31 11.03
CA LYS A 212 -20.65 1.53 10.95
C LYS A 212 -19.91 2.63 10.19
N ALA A 213 -18.64 2.87 10.51
CA ALA A 213 -17.83 3.88 9.84
C ALA A 213 -17.66 3.63 8.34
N LEU A 214 -17.58 2.36 7.90
CA LEU A 214 -17.53 2.02 6.48
C LEU A 214 -18.86 2.26 5.77
N TRP A 215 -19.99 1.99 6.43
CA TRP A 215 -21.30 2.33 5.91
C TRP A 215 -21.51 3.85 5.80
N ASP A 216 -21.11 4.63 6.81
CA ASP A 216 -21.16 6.10 6.75
C ASP A 216 -20.37 6.64 5.54
N ARG A 217 -19.23 6.03 5.20
CA ARG A 217 -18.41 6.39 4.04
C ARG A 217 -18.98 5.93 2.72
N TYR A 218 -19.67 4.79 2.72
CA TYR A 218 -20.39 4.32 1.54
C TYR A 218 -21.48 5.30 1.12
N GLU A 219 -22.27 5.83 2.06
CA GLU A 219 -23.32 6.82 1.79
C GLU A 219 -22.77 8.08 1.11
N ILE A 220 -21.54 8.48 1.46
CA ILE A 220 -20.85 9.62 0.84
C ILE A 220 -20.34 9.25 -0.57
N LEU A 221 -19.69 8.09 -0.71
CA LEU A 221 -19.02 7.71 -1.95
C LEU A 221 -19.96 7.16 -3.02
N VAL A 222 -21.14 6.67 -2.66
CA VAL A 222 -22.11 6.14 -3.64
C VAL A 222 -22.50 7.17 -4.70
N GLU A 223 -22.50 8.45 -4.34
CA GLU A 223 -22.77 9.56 -5.26
C GLU A 223 -21.68 9.80 -6.31
N HIS A 224 -20.49 9.25 -6.12
CA HIS A 224 -19.40 9.35 -7.10
C HIS A 224 -19.61 8.43 -8.30
N ASN A 225 -20.49 7.45 -8.19
CA ASN A 225 -20.75 6.45 -9.23
C ASN A 225 -19.49 5.73 -9.74
N VAL A 226 -18.55 5.45 -8.83
CA VAL A 226 -17.26 4.80 -9.09
C VAL A 226 -17.20 3.49 -8.30
N PRO A 227 -16.70 2.37 -8.87
CA PRO A 227 -16.52 1.12 -8.15
C PRO A 227 -15.64 1.30 -6.90
N LEU A 228 -16.12 0.80 -5.75
CA LEU A 228 -15.46 0.95 -4.46
C LEU A 228 -14.66 -0.31 -4.08
N ILE A 229 -13.56 -0.09 -3.36
CA ILE A 229 -12.76 -1.13 -2.70
C ILE A 229 -12.72 -0.81 -1.20
N TRP A 230 -13.09 -1.78 -0.37
CA TRP A 230 -12.95 -1.70 1.09
C TRP A 230 -11.68 -2.46 1.48
N GLN A 231 -10.62 -1.71 1.77
CA GLN A 231 -9.37 -2.28 2.26
C GLN A 231 -9.44 -2.42 3.78
N LEU A 232 -9.43 -3.67 4.23
CA LEU A 232 -9.43 -4.02 5.65
C LEU A 232 -7.99 -4.14 6.17
N ASP A 233 -7.56 -3.15 6.94
CA ASP A 233 -6.23 -3.14 7.55
C ASP A 233 -6.25 -3.88 8.87
N GLY A 234 -5.74 -5.11 8.86
CA GLY A 234 -5.76 -6.00 10.02
C GLY A 234 -4.89 -5.53 11.18
N ARG A 235 -3.82 -4.81 10.87
CA ARG A 235 -2.91 -4.24 11.87
C ARG A 235 -2.25 -2.98 11.35
N PRO A 236 -1.86 -2.07 12.26
CA PRO A 236 -1.11 -0.88 11.91
C PRO A 236 0.23 -1.23 11.28
N MET A 237 0.79 -0.32 10.50
CA MET A 237 2.12 -0.46 9.93
C MET A 237 3.18 -0.49 11.04
N SER A 238 3.66 -1.68 11.35
CA SER A 238 4.70 -1.92 12.38
C SER A 238 6.05 -2.31 11.79
N GLY A 239 6.09 -2.57 10.46
CA GLY A 239 7.24 -3.19 9.80
C GLY A 239 7.51 -4.63 10.23
N ASP A 240 6.69 -5.21 11.11
CA ASP A 240 6.76 -6.62 11.48
C ASP A 240 6.34 -7.50 10.30
N LEU A 241 7.11 -8.54 10.04
CA LEU A 241 6.98 -9.44 8.89
C LEU A 241 6.94 -10.90 9.33
N ALA A 242 6.55 -11.16 10.58
CA ALA A 242 6.36 -12.52 11.06
C ALA A 242 5.28 -13.25 10.22
N PRO A 243 5.42 -14.57 9.98
CA PRO A 243 4.44 -15.31 9.18
C PRO A 243 3.00 -15.23 9.71
N SER A 244 2.82 -14.97 11.00
CA SER A 244 1.52 -14.87 11.67
C SER A 244 0.81 -13.51 11.48
N THR A 245 1.47 -12.49 10.92
CA THR A 245 0.89 -11.13 10.82
C THR A 245 -0.39 -11.07 9.97
N GLY A 246 -0.52 -11.96 8.99
CA GLY A 246 -1.73 -12.08 8.17
C GLY A 246 -2.98 -12.56 8.93
N LYS A 247 -2.84 -13.11 10.15
CA LYS A 247 -3.99 -13.56 10.96
C LYS A 247 -4.91 -12.40 11.37
N ASP A 248 -4.34 -11.21 11.58
CA ASP A 248 -5.11 -10.08 12.10
C ASP A 248 -6.13 -9.59 11.06
N THR A 249 -5.72 -9.46 9.80
CA THR A 249 -6.64 -9.07 8.72
C THR A 249 -7.66 -10.17 8.42
N VAL A 250 -7.27 -11.45 8.49
CA VAL A 250 -8.21 -12.58 8.34
C VAL A 250 -9.22 -12.63 9.49
N LYS A 251 -8.80 -12.34 10.73
CA LYS A 251 -9.71 -12.22 11.88
C LYS A 251 -10.72 -11.09 11.66
N LEU A 252 -10.25 -9.93 11.18
CA LEU A 252 -11.12 -8.80 10.87
C LEU A 252 -12.13 -9.19 9.78
N TRP A 253 -11.68 -9.79 8.69
CA TRP A 253 -12.52 -10.32 7.61
C TRP A 253 -13.60 -11.28 8.12
N ASN A 254 -13.23 -12.24 8.95
CA ASN A 254 -14.18 -13.21 9.51
C ASN A 254 -15.24 -12.55 10.41
N ASN A 255 -14.93 -11.40 11.03
CA ASN A 255 -15.85 -10.71 11.94
C ASN A 255 -16.85 -9.82 11.19
N ILE A 256 -16.46 -9.13 10.12
CA ILE A 256 -17.29 -8.11 9.50
C ILE A 256 -17.52 -8.30 7.99
N GLY A 257 -16.80 -9.20 7.34
CA GLY A 257 -16.76 -9.31 5.87
C GLY A 257 -18.12 -9.48 5.21
N SER A 258 -19.03 -10.25 5.83
CA SER A 258 -20.38 -10.47 5.31
C SER A 258 -21.35 -9.29 5.48
N HIS A 259 -20.96 -8.26 6.24
CA HIS A 259 -21.80 -7.11 6.58
C HIS A 259 -21.27 -5.80 5.99
N LEU A 260 -20.19 -5.86 5.21
CA LEU A 260 -19.60 -4.68 4.58
C LEU A 260 -20.53 -4.07 3.53
N PRO A 261 -20.43 -2.75 3.31
CA PRO A 261 -21.18 -2.10 2.24
C PRO A 261 -20.79 -2.63 0.85
N PRO A 262 -21.61 -2.38 -0.17
CA PRO A 262 -21.33 -2.81 -1.54
C PRO A 262 -19.96 -2.33 -2.04
N GLY A 263 -19.19 -3.22 -2.67
CA GLY A 263 -17.85 -2.97 -3.18
C GLY A 263 -17.01 -4.24 -3.19
N LEU A 264 -15.77 -4.13 -3.68
CA LEU A 264 -14.76 -5.19 -3.58
C LEU A 264 -14.11 -5.15 -2.20
N ILE A 265 -13.85 -6.31 -1.62
CA ILE A 265 -13.21 -6.40 -0.31
C ILE A 265 -11.78 -6.89 -0.48
N GLN A 266 -10.84 -6.12 0.05
CA GLN A 266 -9.41 -6.38 -0.04
C GLN A 266 -8.79 -6.47 1.35
N LEU A 267 -8.00 -7.50 1.60
CA LEU A 267 -7.22 -7.63 2.83
C LEU A 267 -5.90 -6.86 2.73
N ALA A 268 -5.53 -6.17 3.80
CA ALA A 268 -4.23 -5.52 3.95
C ALA A 268 -3.79 -5.48 5.43
N GLY A 269 -2.68 -4.81 5.72
CA GLY A 269 -2.18 -4.68 7.09
C GLY A 269 -1.61 -5.98 7.66
N GLY A 270 -0.35 -6.28 7.31
CA GLY A 270 0.39 -7.46 7.76
C GLY A 270 0.28 -8.68 6.85
N THR A 271 -0.30 -8.53 5.66
CA THR A 271 -0.41 -9.60 4.64
C THR A 271 0.95 -10.10 4.17
N ASN A 272 1.05 -11.41 3.97
CA ASN A 272 2.26 -12.09 3.54
C ASN A 272 1.92 -13.41 2.81
N GLU A 273 2.94 -14.19 2.45
CA GLU A 273 2.80 -15.45 1.74
C GLU A 273 1.91 -16.50 2.46
N LYS A 274 1.77 -16.39 3.80
CA LYS A 274 0.97 -17.31 4.61
C LYS A 274 -0.48 -16.87 4.82
N THR A 275 -0.84 -15.66 4.39
CA THR A 275 -2.17 -15.11 4.67
C THR A 275 -3.30 -15.99 4.14
N HIS A 276 -3.13 -16.59 2.97
CA HIS A 276 -4.13 -17.49 2.36
C HIS A 276 -4.40 -18.75 3.19
N GLU A 277 -3.39 -19.25 3.93
CA GLU A 277 -3.50 -20.45 4.77
C GLU A 277 -4.43 -20.24 5.99
N PHE A 278 -4.68 -18.99 6.38
CA PHE A 278 -5.54 -18.65 7.50
C PHE A 278 -7.01 -18.46 7.10
N LEU A 279 -7.31 -18.42 5.81
CA LEU A 279 -8.67 -18.30 5.28
C LEU A 279 -9.37 -19.65 5.28
N LYS A 280 -10.70 -19.63 5.51
CA LYS A 280 -11.52 -20.84 5.38
C LYS A 280 -11.77 -21.13 3.90
N ILE A 281 -11.80 -22.40 3.54
CA ILE A 281 -12.23 -22.86 2.22
C ILE A 281 -13.63 -22.25 1.93
N ASN A 282 -13.80 -21.67 0.76
CA ASN A 282 -15.03 -20.98 0.33
C ASN A 282 -15.35 -19.64 1.04
N ASN A 283 -14.45 -19.08 1.84
CA ASN A 283 -14.62 -17.77 2.46
C ASN A 283 -13.42 -16.85 2.17
N PHE A 284 -13.18 -16.61 0.89
CA PHE A 284 -12.12 -15.71 0.43
C PHE A 284 -12.69 -14.31 0.15
N PRO A 285 -11.97 -13.24 0.53
CA PRO A 285 -12.30 -11.89 0.07
C PRO A 285 -12.14 -11.75 -1.44
N ASP A 286 -12.51 -10.60 -2.01
CA ASP A 286 -12.33 -10.35 -3.43
C ASP A 286 -10.86 -10.16 -3.81
N GLY A 287 -10.01 -9.74 -2.86
CA GLY A 287 -8.59 -9.55 -3.13
C GLY A 287 -7.72 -9.34 -1.90
N ILE A 288 -6.46 -9.09 -2.19
CA ILE A 288 -5.41 -8.84 -1.21
C ILE A 288 -4.45 -7.74 -1.69
N ALA A 289 -3.90 -6.99 -0.76
CA ALA A 289 -2.79 -6.07 -1.01
C ALA A 289 -1.54 -6.50 -0.25
N PHE A 290 -0.40 -6.43 -0.90
CA PHE A 290 0.90 -6.74 -0.33
C PHE A 290 1.78 -5.49 -0.27
N GLY A 291 2.21 -5.13 0.93
CA GLY A 291 3.11 -3.99 1.16
C GLY A 291 4.50 -4.45 1.60
N SER A 292 4.75 -4.44 2.90
CA SER A 292 6.08 -4.72 3.47
C SER A 292 6.66 -6.08 3.07
N SER A 293 5.85 -7.13 2.95
CA SER A 293 6.30 -8.46 2.50
C SER A 293 6.78 -8.43 1.06
N ALA A 294 6.03 -7.77 0.16
CA ALA A 294 6.39 -7.65 -1.24
C ALA A 294 7.70 -6.88 -1.43
N ARG A 295 7.86 -5.74 -0.74
CA ARG A 295 9.09 -4.95 -0.79
C ARG A 295 10.30 -5.71 -0.24
N LYS A 296 10.15 -6.38 0.91
CA LYS A 296 11.25 -7.14 1.55
C LYS A 296 11.78 -8.26 0.66
N ILE A 297 10.91 -8.95 -0.06
CA ILE A 297 11.32 -10.04 -0.98
C ILE A 297 12.23 -9.50 -2.08
N MET A 298 11.98 -8.27 -2.56
CA MET A 298 12.73 -7.67 -3.67
C MET A 298 13.94 -6.85 -3.24
N GLN A 299 13.96 -6.36 -2.01
CA GLN A 299 15.00 -5.48 -1.49
C GLN A 299 16.44 -5.93 -1.80
N PRO A 300 16.84 -7.20 -1.54
CA PRO A 300 18.22 -7.63 -1.80
C PRO A 300 18.62 -7.57 -3.28
N LEU A 301 17.67 -7.84 -4.19
CA LEU A 301 17.91 -7.82 -5.63
C LEU A 301 18.04 -6.39 -6.17
N ILE A 302 17.15 -5.50 -5.70
CA ILE A 302 17.15 -4.07 -6.07
C ILE A 302 18.43 -3.41 -5.58
N GLU A 303 18.85 -3.68 -4.34
CA GLU A 303 20.09 -3.10 -3.80
C GLU A 303 21.34 -3.60 -4.51
N ASP A 304 21.37 -4.88 -4.87
CA ASP A 304 22.49 -5.43 -5.62
C ASP A 304 22.60 -4.81 -7.02
N ALA A 305 21.48 -4.54 -7.69
CA ALA A 305 21.47 -3.81 -8.96
C ALA A 305 21.94 -2.35 -8.78
N ASN A 306 21.44 -1.66 -7.75
CA ASN A 306 21.76 -0.26 -7.46
C ASN A 306 23.24 -0.04 -7.12
N LYS A 307 23.92 -1.00 -6.48
CA LYS A 307 25.37 -0.92 -6.24
C LYS A 307 26.17 -0.77 -7.53
N ASN A 308 25.64 -1.22 -8.64
CA ASN A 308 26.26 -1.14 -9.96
C ASN A 308 25.68 0.03 -10.81
N ASN A 309 24.97 0.98 -10.19
CA ASN A 309 24.30 2.09 -10.86
C ASN A 309 23.36 1.67 -12.01
N LYS A 310 22.69 0.52 -11.87
CA LYS A 310 21.75 -0.03 -12.85
C LYS A 310 20.41 -0.35 -12.19
N LYS A 311 19.36 -0.30 -12.99
CA LYS A 311 18.03 -0.77 -12.60
C LYS A 311 17.99 -2.31 -12.68
N LEU A 312 17.18 -2.96 -11.86
CA LEU A 312 17.12 -4.41 -11.81
C LEU A 312 16.71 -5.03 -13.15
N TYR A 313 15.79 -4.37 -13.86
CA TYR A 313 15.32 -4.87 -15.17
C TYR A 313 16.36 -4.75 -16.32
N GLU A 314 17.51 -4.12 -16.08
CA GLU A 314 18.66 -4.15 -16.98
C GLU A 314 19.51 -5.44 -16.84
N TYR A 315 19.14 -6.31 -15.86
CA TYR A 315 19.75 -7.62 -15.65
C TYR A 315 18.71 -8.74 -15.86
N PRO A 316 18.59 -9.30 -17.07
CA PRO A 316 17.55 -10.27 -17.41
C PRO A 316 17.43 -11.43 -16.42
N GLU A 317 18.56 -12.07 -16.06
CA GLU A 317 18.56 -13.20 -15.13
C GLU A 317 18.06 -12.84 -13.72
N LYS A 318 18.46 -11.66 -13.22
CA LYS A 318 18.00 -11.16 -11.91
C LYS A 318 16.52 -10.78 -11.97
N MET A 319 16.09 -10.22 -13.10
CA MET A 319 14.70 -9.86 -13.32
C MET A 319 13.80 -11.09 -13.37
N ASP A 320 14.18 -12.14 -14.07
CA ASP A 320 13.46 -13.42 -14.10
C ASP A 320 13.35 -14.04 -12.70
N LEU A 321 14.42 -13.98 -11.91
CA LEU A 321 14.40 -14.43 -10.52
C LEU A 321 13.43 -13.58 -9.67
N ALA A 322 13.42 -12.25 -9.86
CA ALA A 322 12.53 -11.35 -9.14
C ALA A 322 11.07 -11.62 -9.49
N ILE A 323 10.74 -11.78 -10.77
CA ILE A 323 9.39 -12.11 -11.24
C ILE A 323 8.93 -13.44 -10.64
N LYS A 324 9.75 -14.49 -10.68
CA LYS A 324 9.42 -15.79 -10.07
C LYS A 324 9.16 -15.68 -8.56
N LYS A 325 9.94 -14.88 -7.83
CA LYS A 325 9.70 -14.63 -6.40
C LYS A 325 8.40 -13.85 -6.17
N ALA A 326 8.10 -12.86 -7.01
CA ALA A 326 6.82 -12.13 -6.95
C ALA A 326 5.65 -13.07 -7.23
N GLN A 327 5.72 -13.86 -8.30
CA GLN A 327 4.69 -14.86 -8.64
C GLN A 327 4.43 -15.84 -7.49
N LYS A 328 5.47 -16.30 -6.80
CA LYS A 328 5.29 -17.18 -5.62
C LYS A 328 4.43 -16.53 -4.54
N LEU A 329 4.54 -15.20 -4.34
CA LEU A 329 3.69 -14.46 -3.41
C LEU A 329 2.25 -14.34 -3.92
N LEU A 330 2.07 -14.16 -5.24
CA LEU A 330 0.76 -13.89 -5.85
C LEU A 330 -0.03 -15.15 -6.17
N ASN A 331 0.64 -16.27 -6.50
CA ASN A 331 0.02 -17.50 -6.99
C ASN A 331 -1.18 -17.98 -6.16
N PRO A 332 -1.17 -17.99 -4.81
CA PRO A 332 -2.34 -18.41 -4.04
C PRO A 332 -3.62 -17.60 -4.31
N TRP A 333 -3.49 -16.45 -4.96
CA TRP A 333 -4.57 -15.51 -5.27
C TRP A 333 -4.91 -15.44 -6.78
N LYS A 334 -3.98 -15.87 -7.63
CA LYS A 334 -4.06 -15.75 -9.09
C LYS A 334 -4.24 -17.08 -9.83
N ILE A 335 -3.98 -18.21 -9.18
CA ILE A 335 -4.17 -19.51 -9.80
C ILE A 335 -5.59 -20.00 -9.53
N SER A 336 -6.29 -20.26 -10.60
CA SER A 336 -7.56 -20.96 -10.67
C SER A 336 -7.33 -22.44 -10.79
#